data_0ab9f2f132802de563357c7427f684e4
#
_entry.id   0ab9f2f132802de563357c7427f684e4
#
_cell.length_a   1.000
_cell.length_b   1.000
_cell.length_c   1.000
_cell.angle_alpha   90.00
_cell.angle_beta   90.00
_cell.angle_gamma   90.00
#
_symmetry.space_group_name_H-M   'P 1'
#
loop_
_entity.id
_entity.type
_entity.pdbx_description
1 polymer ?
#
loop_
_entity_poly.entity_id
_entity_poly.type
_entity_poly.pdbx_seq_one_letter_code
_entity_poly.pdbx_strand_id
1 'polypeptide(L)'
;MTVHTPIESRTGGVPPWALAASSVVFLAGAIFFATNLAGANPPIAGGPEPSGGGRSAQTIIKAAGCQSCHGPDLAGQGIFPSLHGVKNGPTSDNLKQLGTDHPDDWANLWIAGTDPALASIDRVVMPVFGGPPYNLTADEIATVVDYLKTLP
;
A
#
# COMPACT_ATOMS: atom_id res chain seq x y z
N MET A 1 -45.22 -28.15 -46.18
CA MET A 1 -45.97 -27.82 -44.93
C MET A 1 -44.92 -27.57 -43.85
N THR A 2 -44.65 -26.31 -43.55
CA THR A 2 -43.70 -25.91 -42.50
C THR A 2 -44.47 -25.62 -41.23
N VAL A 3 -44.27 -26.43 -40.21
CA VAL A 3 -44.88 -26.27 -38.89
C VAL A 3 -44.07 -25.21 -38.14
N HIS A 4 -44.62 -24.00 -38.02
CA HIS A 4 -44.10 -22.99 -37.12
C HIS A 4 -44.60 -23.26 -35.70
N THR A 5 -43.72 -23.77 -34.83
CA THR A 5 -43.97 -23.79 -33.39
C THR A 5 -43.75 -22.37 -32.84
N PRO A 6 -44.73 -21.76 -32.16
CA PRO A 6 -44.54 -20.45 -31.52
C PRO A 6 -43.58 -20.60 -30.34
N ILE A 7 -42.51 -19.76 -30.31
CA ILE A 7 -41.63 -19.62 -29.16
C ILE A 7 -42.43 -18.86 -28.10
N GLU A 8 -42.97 -19.58 -27.12
CA GLU A 8 -43.50 -18.97 -25.90
C GLU A 8 -42.35 -18.26 -25.14
N SER A 9 -42.36 -16.92 -25.20
CA SER A 9 -41.51 -16.10 -24.35
C SER A 9 -41.97 -16.24 -22.91
N ARG A 10 -41.34 -17.17 -22.14
CA ARG A 10 -41.50 -17.20 -20.69
C ARG A 10 -40.87 -15.92 -20.11
N THR A 11 -41.69 -14.92 -19.90
CA THR A 11 -41.39 -13.80 -19.02
C THR A 11 -41.48 -14.30 -17.57
N GLY A 12 -40.55 -15.13 -17.18
CA GLY A 12 -40.34 -15.50 -15.78
C GLY A 12 -39.79 -14.28 -15.05
N GLY A 13 -40.67 -13.51 -14.40
CA GLY A 13 -40.27 -12.42 -13.51
C GLY A 13 -39.28 -12.95 -12.43
N VAL A 14 -38.35 -12.10 -12.05
CA VAL A 14 -37.38 -12.44 -11.00
C VAL A 14 -38.14 -12.80 -9.73
N PRO A 15 -37.92 -13.97 -9.13
CA PRO A 15 -38.66 -14.38 -7.93
C PRO A 15 -38.41 -13.40 -6.78
N PRO A 16 -39.43 -13.10 -5.96
CA PRO A 16 -39.36 -12.05 -4.92
C PRO A 16 -38.26 -12.29 -3.90
N TRP A 17 -37.89 -13.55 -3.64
CA TRP A 17 -36.75 -13.86 -2.76
C TRP A 17 -35.41 -13.43 -3.34
N ALA A 18 -35.24 -13.45 -4.67
CA ALA A 18 -34.00 -13.01 -5.33
C ALA A 18 -33.84 -11.50 -5.26
N LEU A 19 -34.94 -10.74 -5.32
CA LEU A 19 -34.94 -9.29 -5.11
C LEU A 19 -34.60 -8.94 -3.67
N ALA A 20 -35.14 -9.69 -2.68
CA ALA A 20 -34.84 -9.49 -1.27
C ALA A 20 -33.35 -9.80 -0.98
N ALA A 21 -32.81 -10.92 -1.50
CA ALA A 21 -31.41 -11.28 -1.33
C ALA A 21 -30.48 -10.25 -1.95
N SER A 22 -30.77 -9.77 -3.15
CA SER A 22 -29.98 -8.72 -3.83
C SER A 22 -29.96 -7.42 -3.01
N SER A 23 -31.11 -7.03 -2.44
CA SER A 23 -31.21 -5.82 -1.62
C SER A 23 -30.33 -5.89 -0.36
N VAL A 24 -30.29 -7.05 0.30
CA VAL A 24 -29.43 -7.26 1.49
C VAL A 24 -27.96 -7.16 1.13
N VAL A 25 -27.54 -7.78 0.03
CA VAL A 25 -26.14 -7.72 -0.44
C VAL A 25 -25.76 -6.29 -0.83
N PHE A 26 -26.64 -5.56 -1.51
CA PHE A 26 -26.41 -4.16 -1.87
C PHE A 26 -26.30 -3.25 -0.64
N LEU A 27 -27.17 -3.43 0.36
CA LEU A 27 -27.12 -2.65 1.60
C LEU A 27 -25.82 -2.93 2.38
N ALA A 28 -25.47 -4.21 2.54
CA ALA A 28 -24.23 -4.60 3.22
C ALA A 28 -22.99 -4.05 2.48
N GLY A 29 -22.99 -4.12 1.15
CA GLY A 29 -21.92 -3.54 0.32
C GLY A 29 -21.84 -2.02 0.44
N ALA A 30 -22.97 -1.32 0.46
CA ALA A 30 -23.03 0.13 0.62
C ALA A 30 -22.53 0.57 2.01
N ILE A 31 -22.90 -0.13 3.08
CA ILE A 31 -22.43 0.13 4.44
C ILE A 31 -20.92 -0.13 4.52
N PHE A 32 -20.45 -1.26 3.99
CA PHE A 32 -19.01 -1.58 3.94
C PHE A 32 -18.23 -0.51 3.17
N PHE A 33 -18.73 -0.08 2.03
CA PHE A 33 -18.08 0.94 1.21
C PHE A 33 -18.08 2.30 1.88
N ALA A 34 -19.21 2.71 2.49
CA ALA A 34 -19.31 3.98 3.20
C ALA A 34 -18.38 4.04 4.42
N THR A 35 -18.26 2.96 5.19
CA THR A 35 -17.36 2.91 6.34
C THR A 35 -15.87 2.89 5.94
N ASN A 36 -15.55 2.28 4.80
CA ASN A 36 -14.17 2.29 4.29
C ASN A 36 -13.77 3.61 3.62
N LEU A 37 -14.70 4.27 2.89
CA LEU A 37 -14.46 5.60 2.30
C LEU A 37 -14.43 6.71 3.36
N ALA A 38 -15.18 6.57 4.45
CA ALA A 38 -15.18 7.55 5.53
C ALA A 38 -13.95 7.45 6.46
N GLY A 39 -13.00 6.57 6.16
CA GLY A 39 -11.79 6.40 6.97
C GLY A 39 -12.05 5.88 8.39
N ALA A 40 -13.23 5.31 8.64
CA ALA A 40 -13.59 4.73 9.92
C ALA A 40 -13.05 3.29 10.08
N ASN A 41 -11.78 3.07 9.72
CA ASN A 41 -11.08 1.89 10.22
C ASN A 41 -10.74 2.15 11.68
N PRO A 42 -11.12 1.25 12.62
CA PRO A 42 -10.68 1.41 14.00
C PRO A 42 -9.15 1.43 14.03
N PRO A 43 -8.51 2.35 14.77
CA PRO A 43 -7.07 2.36 14.91
C PRO A 43 -6.65 1.02 15.49
N ILE A 44 -5.72 0.33 14.82
CA ILE A 44 -5.07 -0.86 15.37
C ILE A 44 -4.25 -0.34 16.54
N ALA A 45 -4.69 -0.68 17.75
CA ALA A 45 -4.04 -0.25 18.98
C ALA A 45 -2.58 -0.74 19.01
N GLY A 46 -1.63 0.17 19.08
CA GLY A 46 -0.24 -0.14 19.38
C GLY A 46 0.80 0.71 18.67
N GLY A 47 0.96 1.97 19.06
CA GLY A 47 2.08 2.80 18.73
C GLY A 47 1.76 4.29 18.96
N PRO A 48 2.70 5.14 19.41
CA PRO A 48 2.45 6.57 19.52
C PRO A 48 2.13 7.14 18.14
N GLU A 49 0.92 7.67 17.98
CA GLU A 49 0.54 8.43 16.78
C GLU A 49 1.39 9.71 16.70
N PRO A 50 2.02 10.00 15.57
CA PRO A 50 2.59 11.31 15.35
C PRO A 50 1.44 12.33 15.26
N SER A 51 1.50 13.36 16.08
CA SER A 51 0.51 14.44 16.16
C SER A 51 0.53 15.29 14.89
N GLY A 52 -0.32 14.94 13.94
CA GLY A 52 -0.53 15.69 12.71
C GLY A 52 -1.19 14.82 11.66
N GLY A 53 -2.50 14.78 11.58
CA GLY A 53 -3.42 14.33 10.50
C GLY A 53 -2.98 13.36 9.40
N GLY A 54 -1.80 12.75 9.48
CA GLY A 54 -1.24 11.83 8.49
C GLY A 54 -1.48 10.36 8.82
N ARG A 55 -1.34 9.51 7.81
CA ARG A 55 -1.40 8.05 7.99
C ARG A 55 -0.23 7.56 8.85
N SER A 56 -0.47 6.57 9.74
CA SER A 56 0.62 5.95 10.49
C SER A 56 1.60 5.21 9.56
N ALA A 57 2.86 5.08 10.00
CA ALA A 57 3.89 4.37 9.23
C ALA A 57 3.45 2.96 8.83
N GLN A 58 2.87 2.20 9.76
CA GLN A 58 2.39 0.84 9.49
C GLN A 58 1.26 0.81 8.45
N THR A 59 0.36 1.80 8.48
CA THR A 59 -0.70 1.94 7.48
C THR A 59 -0.10 2.21 6.10
N ILE A 60 0.90 3.09 6.00
CA ILE A 60 1.58 3.41 4.75
C ILE A 60 2.35 2.19 4.25
N ILE A 61 3.15 1.53 5.09
CA ILE A 61 3.94 0.33 4.77
C ILE A 61 3.05 -0.78 4.21
N LYS A 62 1.88 -1.01 4.84
CA LYS A 62 0.91 -2.00 4.37
C LYS A 62 0.27 -1.61 3.04
N ALA A 63 -0.17 -0.36 2.90
CA ALA A 63 -0.82 0.15 1.69
C ALA A 63 0.14 0.19 0.50
N ALA A 64 1.41 0.55 0.72
CA ALA A 64 2.46 0.58 -0.29
C ALA A 64 3.02 -0.81 -0.62
N GLY A 65 2.65 -1.85 0.13
CA GLY A 65 3.05 -3.23 -0.13
C GLY A 65 4.51 -3.55 0.22
N CYS A 66 5.16 -2.79 1.10
CA CYS A 66 6.57 -3.01 1.46
C CYS A 66 6.82 -4.43 1.97
N GLN A 67 5.87 -4.97 2.75
CA GLN A 67 5.95 -6.31 3.34
C GLN A 67 5.93 -7.45 2.29
N SER A 68 5.41 -7.22 1.09
CA SER A 68 5.38 -8.25 0.05
C SER A 68 6.77 -8.63 -0.45
N CYS A 69 7.73 -7.70 -0.38
CA CYS A 69 9.11 -7.92 -0.75
C CYS A 69 10.02 -8.08 0.47
N HIS A 70 9.87 -7.20 1.47
CA HIS A 70 10.79 -7.17 2.63
C HIS A 70 10.37 -8.08 3.79
N GLY A 71 9.34 -8.91 3.59
CA GLY A 71 8.82 -9.82 4.62
C GLY A 71 7.84 -9.15 5.58
N PRO A 72 7.01 -9.95 6.30
CA PRO A 72 5.93 -9.44 7.16
C PRO A 72 6.45 -8.61 8.34
N ASP A 73 7.65 -8.88 8.80
CA ASP A 73 8.36 -8.18 9.88
C ASP A 73 9.41 -7.18 9.38
N LEU A 74 9.55 -7.01 8.03
CA LEU A 74 10.53 -6.16 7.37
C LEU A 74 11.99 -6.60 7.59
N ALA A 75 12.24 -7.82 8.07
CA ALA A 75 13.57 -8.36 8.29
C ALA A 75 14.29 -8.83 7.02
N GLY A 76 13.65 -8.67 5.87
CA GLY A 76 14.15 -9.11 4.57
C GLY A 76 13.65 -10.50 4.17
N GLN A 77 13.61 -10.75 2.86
CA GLN A 77 13.16 -12.03 2.31
C GLN A 77 13.85 -12.31 0.97
N GLY A 78 14.50 -13.46 0.85
CA GLY A 78 15.18 -13.85 -0.38
C GLY A 78 16.26 -12.85 -0.79
N ILE A 79 16.09 -12.22 -1.96
CA ILE A 79 17.00 -11.19 -2.47
C ILE A 79 16.70 -9.78 -1.96
N PHE A 80 15.58 -9.61 -1.26
CA PHE A 80 15.16 -8.30 -0.75
C PHE A 80 15.81 -8.06 0.62
N PRO A 81 16.51 -6.92 0.80
CA PRO A 81 17.24 -6.65 2.03
C PRO A 81 16.32 -6.42 3.23
N SER A 82 16.87 -6.63 4.42
CA SER A 82 16.24 -6.19 5.66
C SER A 82 16.09 -4.66 5.67
N LEU A 83 14.97 -4.19 6.20
CA LEU A 83 14.74 -2.79 6.54
C LEU A 83 15.03 -2.51 8.02
N HIS A 84 15.51 -3.53 8.77
CA HIS A 84 16.05 -3.34 10.10
C HIS A 84 17.44 -2.68 10.02
N GLY A 85 17.75 -1.85 11.00
CA GLY A 85 19.05 -1.18 11.07
C GLY A 85 19.21 0.00 10.11
N VAL A 86 18.15 0.52 9.49
CA VAL A 86 18.20 1.71 8.62
C VAL A 86 18.91 2.91 9.29
N LYS A 87 18.81 3.01 10.62
CA LYS A 87 19.53 4.02 11.43
C LYS A 87 21.05 3.95 11.32
N ASN A 88 21.61 2.80 10.93
CA ASN A 88 23.05 2.56 10.83
C ASN A 88 23.58 2.86 9.41
N GLY A 89 22.75 3.36 8.52
CA GLY A 89 23.11 3.60 7.13
C GLY A 89 22.72 2.44 6.18
N PRO A 90 22.94 2.62 4.88
CA PRO A 90 22.61 1.61 3.88
C PRO A 90 23.57 0.41 3.96
N THR A 91 23.00 -0.79 3.88
CA THR A 91 23.77 -2.05 3.90
C THR A 91 24.18 -2.52 2.50
N SER A 92 23.47 -2.12 1.46
CA SER A 92 23.77 -2.51 0.08
C SER A 92 24.84 -1.61 -0.55
N ASP A 93 25.77 -2.20 -1.29
CA ASP A 93 26.92 -1.48 -1.85
C ASP A 93 26.52 -0.36 -2.81
N ASN A 94 25.47 -0.55 -3.58
CA ASN A 94 24.94 0.46 -4.49
C ASN A 94 24.35 1.70 -3.80
N LEU A 95 24.01 1.60 -2.52
CA LEU A 95 23.48 2.71 -1.72
C LEU A 95 24.55 3.37 -0.81
N LYS A 96 25.74 2.76 -0.66
CA LYS A 96 26.78 3.30 0.22
C LYS A 96 27.19 4.72 -0.15
N GLN A 97 27.29 5.00 -1.45
CA GLN A 97 27.62 6.36 -1.92
C GLN A 97 26.50 7.34 -1.56
N LEU A 98 25.24 6.97 -1.79
CA LEU A 98 24.09 7.80 -1.40
C LEU A 98 24.10 8.07 0.11
N GLY A 99 24.37 7.06 0.93
CA GLY A 99 24.47 7.22 2.39
C GLY A 99 25.67 8.08 2.83
N THR A 100 26.75 8.13 2.05
CA THR A 100 27.89 9.01 2.28
C THR A 100 27.57 10.46 1.93
N ASP A 101 26.92 10.67 0.78
CA ASP A 101 26.59 12.00 0.28
C ASP A 101 25.40 12.62 1.01
N HIS A 102 24.48 11.78 1.50
CA HIS A 102 23.22 12.16 2.16
C HIS A 102 23.02 11.38 3.48
N PRO A 103 23.88 11.53 4.49
CA PRO A 103 23.87 10.66 5.67
C PRO A 103 22.57 10.69 6.46
N ASP A 104 21.88 11.85 6.50
CA ASP A 104 20.65 12.03 7.26
C ASP A 104 19.38 11.73 6.45
N ASP A 105 19.46 11.74 5.13
CA ASP A 105 18.29 11.74 4.23
C ASP A 105 18.29 10.63 3.16
N TRP A 106 19.33 9.82 3.06
CA TRP A 106 19.45 8.78 2.04
C TRP A 106 18.24 7.86 1.93
N ALA A 107 17.61 7.52 3.07
CA ALA A 107 16.47 6.62 3.10
C ALA A 107 15.21 7.29 2.54
N ASN A 108 15.01 8.58 2.82
CA ASN A 108 13.91 9.36 2.24
C ASN A 108 14.07 9.46 0.73
N LEU A 109 15.28 9.83 0.26
CA LEU A 109 15.59 9.91 -1.17
C LEU A 109 15.38 8.56 -1.86
N TRP A 110 15.90 7.47 -1.25
CA TRP A 110 15.78 6.12 -1.79
C TRP A 110 14.33 5.66 -1.90
N ILE A 111 13.51 5.86 -0.86
CA ILE A 111 12.10 5.46 -0.87
C ILE A 111 11.32 6.34 -1.85
N ALA A 112 11.52 7.66 -1.84
CA ALA A 112 10.87 8.56 -2.80
C ALA A 112 11.16 8.16 -4.24
N GLY A 113 12.42 7.93 -4.57
CA GLY A 113 12.86 7.47 -5.88
C GLY A 113 12.76 8.51 -6.99
N THR A 114 12.43 9.75 -6.67
CA THR A 114 12.21 10.85 -7.64
C THR A 114 13.38 11.82 -7.74
N ASP A 115 14.37 11.67 -6.85
CA ASP A 115 15.51 12.61 -6.79
C ASP A 115 16.52 12.32 -7.93
N PRO A 116 17.05 13.37 -8.61
CA PRO A 116 18.08 13.22 -9.61
C PRO A 116 19.38 12.55 -9.13
N ALA A 117 19.71 12.65 -7.84
CA ALA A 117 20.85 11.98 -7.22
C ALA A 117 20.80 10.45 -7.39
N LEU A 118 19.61 9.90 -7.61
CA LEU A 118 19.40 8.47 -7.83
C LEU A 118 19.59 8.02 -9.28
N ALA A 119 19.80 8.94 -10.23
CA ALA A 119 19.84 8.61 -11.66
C ALA A 119 20.93 7.59 -12.03
N SER A 120 22.02 7.53 -11.24
CA SER A 120 23.14 6.59 -11.43
C SER A 120 22.98 5.29 -10.63
N ILE A 121 21.96 5.19 -9.79
CA ILE A 121 21.75 4.04 -8.90
C ILE A 121 20.71 3.12 -9.50
N ASP A 122 21.08 1.86 -9.69
CA ASP A 122 20.17 0.85 -10.23
C ASP A 122 19.09 0.48 -9.18
N ARG A 123 17.83 0.75 -9.53
CA ARG A 123 16.64 0.46 -8.69
C ARG A 123 15.85 -0.74 -9.20
N VAL A 124 16.51 -1.74 -9.77
CA VAL A 124 15.92 -2.84 -10.57
C VAL A 124 14.57 -3.37 -10.08
N VAL A 125 14.30 -3.37 -8.78
CA VAL A 125 13.09 -3.97 -8.22
C VAL A 125 12.32 -3.09 -7.22
N MET A 126 12.93 -2.02 -6.68
CA MET A 126 12.23 -1.17 -5.72
C MET A 126 11.41 -0.09 -6.44
N PRO A 127 10.08 -0.02 -6.22
CA PRO A 127 9.23 0.99 -6.86
C PRO A 127 9.61 2.42 -6.46
N VAL A 128 9.18 3.38 -7.28
CA VAL A 128 9.23 4.81 -6.98
C VAL A 128 7.98 5.16 -6.17
N PHE A 129 8.14 5.43 -4.87
CA PHE A 129 7.00 5.68 -4.00
C PHE A 129 6.55 7.15 -3.99
N GLY A 130 7.45 8.09 -4.29
CA GLY A 130 7.12 9.51 -4.44
C GLY A 130 6.43 9.87 -5.76
N GLY A 131 6.30 8.91 -6.68
CA GLY A 131 5.61 9.05 -7.96
C GLY A 131 4.46 8.07 -8.15
N PRO A 132 3.77 8.15 -9.30
CA PRO A 132 2.72 7.20 -9.63
C PRO A 132 3.23 5.74 -9.62
N PRO A 133 2.38 4.78 -9.20
CA PRO A 133 1.00 4.91 -8.75
C PRO A 133 0.84 5.26 -7.26
N TYR A 134 1.91 5.30 -6.48
CA TYR A 134 1.86 5.43 -5.02
C TYR A 134 1.65 6.86 -4.56
N ASN A 135 2.36 7.82 -5.14
CA ASN A 135 2.29 9.27 -4.86
C ASN A 135 2.38 9.59 -3.35
N LEU A 136 3.27 8.91 -2.62
CA LEU A 136 3.51 9.24 -1.21
C LEU A 136 4.11 10.65 -1.11
N THR A 137 3.60 11.43 -0.17
CA THR A 137 4.16 12.76 0.14
C THR A 137 5.50 12.62 0.87
N ALA A 138 6.29 13.70 0.89
CA ALA A 138 7.54 13.74 1.64
C ALA A 138 7.33 13.45 3.13
N ASP A 139 6.25 13.96 3.74
CA ASP A 139 5.92 13.74 5.15
C ASP A 139 5.55 12.26 5.41
N GLU A 140 4.85 11.61 4.48
CA GLU A 140 4.51 10.19 4.60
C GLU A 140 5.76 9.32 4.49
N ILE A 141 6.67 9.66 3.58
CA ILE A 141 7.96 8.98 3.44
C ILE A 141 8.80 9.17 4.71
N ALA A 142 8.90 10.39 5.23
CA ALA A 142 9.59 10.68 6.48
C ALA A 142 9.01 9.87 7.65
N THR A 143 7.67 9.80 7.75
CA THR A 143 6.98 8.98 8.75
C THR A 143 7.37 7.49 8.67
N VAL A 144 7.48 6.95 7.46
CA VAL A 144 7.94 5.58 7.24
C VAL A 144 9.39 5.43 7.65
N VAL A 145 10.28 6.33 7.22
CA VAL A 145 11.72 6.28 7.54
C VAL A 145 11.97 6.36 9.04
N ASP A 146 11.27 7.26 9.74
CA ASP A 146 11.39 7.40 11.18
C ASP A 146 10.96 6.11 11.90
N TYR A 147 9.89 5.47 11.44
CA TYR A 147 9.51 4.15 11.95
C TYR A 147 10.58 3.09 11.68
N LEU A 148 11.12 3.02 10.46
CA LEU A 148 12.17 2.05 10.10
C LEU A 148 13.44 2.25 10.96
N LYS A 149 13.78 3.48 11.33
CA LYS A 149 14.89 3.79 12.25
C LYS A 149 14.68 3.23 13.68
N THR A 150 13.42 2.96 14.07
CA THR A 150 13.12 2.34 15.38
C THR A 150 13.30 0.83 15.39
N LEU A 151 13.34 0.20 14.20
CA LEU A 151 13.55 -1.24 14.09
C LEU A 151 14.97 -1.61 14.49
N PRO A 152 15.18 -2.84 15.05
CA PRO A 152 16.47 -3.29 15.58
C PRO A 152 17.59 -3.31 14.54
#